data_a08504a87099e8ebf6e4dcd8a1746de7
#
_entry.id   a08504a87099e8ebf6e4dcd8a1746de7
#
_cell.length_a   1.000
_cell.length_b   1.000
_cell.length_c   1.000
_cell.angle_alpha   90.00
_cell.angle_beta   90.00
_cell.angle_gamma   90.00
#
_symmetry.space_group_name_H-M   'P 1'
#
loop_
_entity.id
_entity.type
_entity.pdbx_description
1 polymer ?
#
loop_
_entity_poly.entity_id
_entity_poly.type
_entity_poly.pdbx_seq_one_letter_code
_entity_poly.pdbx_strand_id
1 'polypeptide(L)'
;MDGLVGSEMCIRDRPLSLDKFGDPLHDFPGLTASVCNLNPLSKGSVHIQSKDLNIQPEINPNYLSHTTDKKVAADSIKLARKIISQPGMKKYNPVEYAPGANFQTDDELEKVAGDIGTTIFHPVGTCAMGIQNDSVTKPNLKVNGVEKLRIVDASVMPSITSGNTNSPTLMIAEKASELILNEV
;
A
#
# COMPACT_ATOMS: atom_id res chain seq x y z
N MET A 1 12.41 14.95 13.24
CA MET A 1 12.56 14.71 11.79
C MET A 1 11.19 14.86 11.18
N ASP A 2 10.80 16.10 11.08
CA ASP A 2 9.48 16.47 10.61
C ASP A 2 9.57 16.54 9.08
N GLY A 3 8.72 15.79 8.39
CA GLY A 3 8.59 15.87 6.94
C GLY A 3 8.99 14.64 6.13
N LEU A 4 9.41 13.56 6.76
CA LEU A 4 9.60 12.29 6.04
C LEU A 4 8.28 11.54 5.98
N VAL A 5 7.80 11.29 4.77
CA VAL A 5 6.56 10.57 4.47
C VAL A 5 6.82 9.46 3.48
N GLY A 6 6.03 8.42 3.52
CA GLY A 6 6.10 7.33 2.57
C GLY A 6 7.35 6.47 2.71
N SER A 7 8.05 6.28 1.61
CA SER A 7 9.20 5.36 1.56
C SER A 7 10.39 5.79 2.40
N GLU A 8 10.57 7.07 2.62
CA GLU A 8 11.68 7.60 3.42
C GLU A 8 11.57 7.16 4.87
N MET A 9 10.36 6.97 5.37
CA MET A 9 10.14 6.42 6.70
C MET A 9 10.52 4.94 6.82
N CYS A 10 10.58 4.22 5.73
CA CYS A 10 11.01 2.83 5.69
C CYS A 10 12.54 2.69 5.72
N ILE A 11 13.29 3.77 5.47
CA ILE A 11 14.74 3.82 5.55
C ILE A 11 15.13 4.13 6.99
N ARG A 12 15.30 3.08 7.79
CA ARG A 12 15.70 3.20 9.19
C ARG A 12 17.05 2.55 9.43
N ASP A 13 17.81 3.14 10.36
CA ASP A 13 19.15 2.69 10.71
C ASP A 13 19.17 1.37 11.48
N ARG A 14 18.02 0.83 11.81
CA ARG A 14 17.87 -0.41 12.57
C ARG A 14 16.70 -1.25 12.11
N PRO A 15 16.79 -2.58 12.25
CA PRO A 15 15.71 -3.49 11.94
C PRO A 15 14.43 -3.10 12.68
N LEU A 16 13.31 -3.21 12.00
CA LEU A 16 11.99 -3.03 12.58
C LEU A 16 11.46 -4.39 13.00
N SER A 17 11.13 -4.56 14.28
CA SER A 17 10.49 -5.76 14.80
C SER A 17 9.48 -5.35 15.88
N LEU A 18 8.19 -5.56 15.60
CA LEU A 18 7.05 -5.19 16.43
C LEU A 18 5.84 -6.06 16.04
N ASP A 19 4.87 -6.20 16.95
CA ASP A 19 3.67 -7.00 16.71
C ASP A 19 2.70 -6.28 15.76
N LYS A 20 2.45 -5.00 16.00
CA LYS A 20 1.55 -4.17 15.18
C LYS A 20 2.16 -2.80 14.92
N PHE A 21 1.80 -2.21 13.81
CA PHE A 21 2.24 -0.86 13.48
C PHE A 21 1.78 0.14 14.55
N GLY A 22 2.75 0.87 15.13
CA GLY A 22 2.53 1.78 16.26
C GLY A 22 2.92 1.21 17.61
N ASP A 23 3.10 -0.09 17.75
CA ASP A 23 3.60 -0.71 18.96
C ASP A 23 5.09 -0.38 19.20
N PRO A 24 5.58 -0.48 20.44
CA PRO A 24 7.01 -0.40 20.71
C PRO A 24 7.77 -1.53 20.00
N LEU A 25 9.04 -1.30 19.71
CA LEU A 25 9.90 -2.36 19.21
C LEU A 25 10.03 -3.47 20.25
N HIS A 26 10.15 -4.71 19.77
CA HIS A 26 10.47 -5.84 20.64
C HIS A 26 11.75 -5.58 21.44
N ASP A 27 11.82 -6.10 22.64
CA ASP A 27 12.97 -6.02 23.55
C ASP A 27 14.06 -7.05 23.23
N PHE A 28 13.80 -7.97 22.28
CA PHE A 28 14.76 -8.94 21.78
C PHE A 28 15.32 -8.53 20.39
N PRO A 29 16.51 -9.05 20.01
CA PRO A 29 17.06 -8.84 18.69
C PRO A 29 16.17 -9.47 17.61
N GLY A 30 15.58 -8.65 16.76
CA GLY A 30 14.67 -9.11 15.70
C GLY A 30 14.74 -8.24 14.45
N LEU A 31 14.28 -8.79 13.33
CA LEU A 31 14.07 -8.08 12.08
C LEU A 31 12.77 -8.54 11.43
N THR A 32 12.14 -7.66 10.68
CA THR A 32 10.99 -8.01 9.85
C THR A 32 11.42 -8.05 8.38
N ALA A 33 11.21 -9.20 7.73
CA ALA A 33 11.32 -9.32 6.28
C ALA A 33 9.97 -8.96 5.66
N SER A 34 9.80 -7.70 5.26
CA SER A 34 8.55 -7.20 4.71
C SER A 34 8.51 -7.38 3.20
N VAL A 35 7.39 -7.87 2.69
CA VAL A 35 7.11 -8.02 1.27
C VAL A 35 5.76 -7.37 0.96
N CYS A 36 5.64 -6.68 -0.17
CA CYS A 36 4.37 -6.15 -0.63
C CYS A 36 4.08 -6.55 -2.07
N ASN A 37 2.80 -6.78 -2.38
CA ASN A 37 2.34 -6.95 -3.75
C ASN A 37 2.34 -5.59 -4.46
N LEU A 38 3.16 -5.45 -5.50
CA LEU A 38 3.28 -4.19 -6.26
C LEU A 38 2.14 -3.98 -7.27
N ASN A 39 1.40 -5.03 -7.63
CA ASN A 39 0.30 -4.96 -8.59
C ASN A 39 -0.93 -5.70 -8.05
N PRO A 40 -1.55 -5.24 -6.96
CA PRO A 40 -2.72 -5.90 -6.39
C PRO A 40 -3.93 -5.79 -7.32
N LEU A 41 -4.72 -6.85 -7.37
CA LEU A 41 -6.00 -6.92 -8.09
C LEU A 41 -7.20 -6.65 -7.18
N SER A 42 -7.04 -6.81 -5.88
CA SER A 42 -8.06 -6.45 -4.89
C SER A 42 -8.33 -4.95 -4.94
N LYS A 43 -9.62 -4.59 -4.89
CA LYS A 43 -10.06 -3.18 -4.89
C LYS A 43 -11.02 -2.95 -3.74
N GLY A 44 -10.84 -1.81 -3.09
CA GLY A 44 -11.73 -1.30 -2.05
C GLY A 44 -12.61 -0.16 -2.57
N SER A 45 -13.24 0.52 -1.62
CA SER A 45 -14.12 1.66 -1.91
C SER A 45 -14.06 2.70 -0.79
N VAL A 46 -14.37 3.94 -1.16
CA VAL A 46 -14.57 5.06 -0.22
C VAL A 46 -15.87 5.75 -0.61
N HIS A 47 -16.82 5.84 0.33
CA HIS A 47 -18.14 6.43 0.09
C HIS A 47 -18.51 7.42 1.17
N ILE A 48 -19.09 8.55 0.77
CA ILE A 48 -19.69 9.53 1.69
C ILE A 48 -20.95 8.93 2.28
N GLN A 49 -21.06 8.95 3.62
CA GLN A 49 -22.22 8.44 4.35
C GLN A 49 -23.23 9.53 4.69
N SER A 50 -22.82 10.80 4.75
CA SER A 50 -23.65 11.90 5.22
C SER A 50 -23.27 13.22 4.56
N LYS A 51 -24.19 14.18 4.57
CA LYS A 51 -23.91 15.58 4.25
C LYS A 51 -23.23 16.32 5.41
N ASP A 52 -23.23 15.75 6.60
CA ASP A 52 -22.50 16.29 7.76
C ASP A 52 -21.02 15.96 7.61
N LEU A 53 -20.19 17.00 7.53
CA LEU A 53 -18.74 16.91 7.35
C LEU A 53 -18.01 16.27 8.54
N ASN A 54 -18.66 16.17 9.69
CA ASN A 54 -18.09 15.51 10.86
C ASN A 54 -18.24 13.98 10.81
N ILE A 55 -19.07 13.48 9.92
CA ILE A 55 -19.23 12.02 9.72
C ILE A 55 -18.16 11.57 8.73
N GLN A 56 -17.29 10.68 9.21
CA GLN A 56 -16.24 10.10 8.39
C GLN A 56 -16.82 9.28 7.22
N PRO A 57 -16.18 9.26 6.05
CA PRO A 57 -16.59 8.39 4.96
C PRO A 57 -16.44 6.92 5.35
N GLU A 58 -17.22 6.08 4.75
CA GLU A 58 -17.01 4.64 4.79
C GLU A 58 -15.78 4.29 3.95
N ILE A 59 -14.78 3.72 4.60
CA ILE A 59 -13.52 3.31 3.96
C ILE A 59 -13.42 1.80 4.06
N ASN A 60 -13.53 1.12 2.93
CA ASN A 60 -13.38 -0.32 2.83
C ASN A 60 -12.18 -0.66 1.93
N PRO A 61 -10.98 -0.94 2.48
CA PRO A 61 -9.81 -1.30 1.69
C PRO A 61 -9.95 -2.63 0.95
N ASN A 62 -10.73 -3.57 1.48
CA ASN A 62 -11.02 -4.88 0.88
C ASN A 62 -9.75 -5.67 0.47
N TYR A 63 -8.69 -5.60 1.30
CA TYR A 63 -7.42 -6.29 1.04
C TYR A 63 -7.63 -7.80 0.88
N LEU A 64 -6.80 -8.42 0.04
CA LEU A 64 -6.78 -9.87 -0.21
C LEU A 64 -8.15 -10.44 -0.66
N SER A 65 -9.03 -9.63 -1.26
CA SER A 65 -10.31 -10.12 -1.81
C SER A 65 -10.12 -10.94 -3.09
N HIS A 66 -9.06 -10.67 -3.86
CA HIS A 66 -8.74 -11.41 -5.08
C HIS A 66 -7.82 -12.61 -4.77
N THR A 67 -8.12 -13.77 -5.36
CA THR A 67 -7.37 -15.02 -5.14
C THR A 67 -5.88 -14.92 -5.50
N THR A 68 -5.56 -14.17 -6.58
CA THR A 68 -4.16 -13.93 -6.96
C THR A 68 -3.39 -13.19 -5.86
N ASP A 69 -4.01 -12.21 -5.20
CA ASP A 69 -3.35 -11.44 -4.14
C ASP A 69 -3.10 -12.29 -2.91
N LYS A 70 -4.03 -13.19 -2.56
CA LYS A 70 -3.86 -14.18 -1.49
C LYS A 70 -2.67 -15.10 -1.79
N LYS A 71 -2.62 -15.63 -3.02
CA LYS A 71 -1.51 -16.47 -3.46
C LYS A 71 -0.16 -15.72 -3.40
N VAL A 72 -0.11 -14.48 -3.88
CA VAL A 72 1.11 -13.65 -3.82
C VAL A 72 1.52 -13.43 -2.36
N ALA A 73 0.59 -13.21 -1.44
CA ALA A 73 0.88 -13.06 -0.02
C ALA A 73 1.48 -14.33 0.59
N ALA A 74 0.92 -15.51 0.30
CA ALA A 74 1.47 -16.80 0.73
C ALA A 74 2.87 -17.04 0.14
N ASP A 75 3.05 -16.83 -1.16
CA ASP A 75 4.33 -17.01 -1.84
C ASP A 75 5.39 -16.01 -1.29
N SER A 76 4.97 -14.82 -0.85
CA SER A 76 5.83 -13.82 -0.20
C SER A 76 6.41 -14.33 1.12
N ILE A 77 5.60 -14.98 1.96
CA ILE A 77 6.08 -15.60 3.21
C ILE A 77 7.09 -16.70 2.90
N LYS A 78 6.79 -17.57 1.93
CA LYS A 78 7.72 -18.62 1.49
C LYS A 78 9.04 -18.04 0.98
N LEU A 79 8.98 -16.96 0.21
CA LEU A 79 10.17 -16.28 -0.29
C LEU A 79 11.00 -15.67 0.84
N ALA A 80 10.37 -15.02 1.81
CA ALA A 80 11.04 -14.48 3.00
C ALA A 80 11.77 -15.60 3.77
N ARG A 81 11.11 -16.74 4.03
CA ARG A 81 11.70 -17.93 4.64
C ARG A 81 12.93 -18.43 3.86
N LYS A 82 12.81 -18.50 2.52
CA LYS A 82 13.91 -18.89 1.64
C LYS A 82 15.09 -17.93 1.74
N ILE A 83 14.85 -16.62 1.81
CA ILE A 83 15.91 -15.63 1.97
C ILE A 83 16.60 -15.77 3.33
N ILE A 84 15.83 -15.87 4.39
CA ILE A 84 16.37 -15.99 5.76
C ILE A 84 17.14 -17.30 5.97
N SER A 85 16.78 -18.37 5.25
CA SER A 85 17.50 -19.67 5.32
C SER A 85 18.87 -19.68 4.61
N GLN A 86 19.24 -18.62 3.88
CA GLN A 86 20.49 -18.58 3.14
C GLN A 86 21.73 -18.60 4.05
N PRO A 87 22.88 -19.10 3.57
CA PRO A 87 24.11 -19.23 4.37
C PRO A 87 24.55 -17.94 5.06
N GLY A 88 24.37 -16.80 4.42
CA GLY A 88 24.71 -15.47 4.98
C GLY A 88 23.94 -15.12 6.25
N MET A 89 22.76 -15.70 6.45
CA MET A 89 21.91 -15.47 7.62
C MET A 89 22.19 -16.44 8.76
N LYS A 90 22.80 -17.60 8.48
CA LYS A 90 23.03 -18.66 9.47
C LYS A 90 23.83 -18.21 10.69
N LYS A 91 24.76 -17.27 10.52
CA LYS A 91 25.58 -16.73 11.63
C LYS A 91 24.75 -16.02 12.70
N TYR A 92 23.54 -15.57 12.38
CA TYR A 92 22.61 -14.93 13.31
C TYR A 92 21.65 -15.92 13.99
N ASN A 93 21.67 -17.21 13.57
CA ASN A 93 20.80 -18.24 14.07
C ASN A 93 19.31 -17.82 14.12
N PRO A 94 18.73 -17.34 13.00
CA PRO A 94 17.40 -16.74 12.99
C PRO A 94 16.32 -17.78 13.31
N VAL A 95 15.38 -17.39 14.17
CA VAL A 95 14.19 -18.15 14.51
C VAL A 95 12.98 -17.38 14.03
N GLU A 96 12.06 -18.04 13.32
CA GLU A 96 10.83 -17.40 12.85
C GLU A 96 9.90 -17.13 14.04
N TYR A 97 9.62 -15.85 14.29
CA TYR A 97 8.70 -15.39 15.33
C TYR A 97 7.25 -15.36 14.81
N ALA A 98 7.03 -14.67 13.69
CA ALA A 98 5.73 -14.55 13.02
C ALA A 98 5.89 -14.75 11.50
N PRO A 99 4.94 -15.44 10.85
CA PRO A 99 3.74 -16.08 11.38
C PRO A 99 4.00 -17.34 12.23
N GLY A 100 5.22 -17.86 12.23
CA GLY A 100 5.59 -19.06 12.95
C GLY A 100 5.60 -20.33 12.08
N ALA A 101 6.46 -21.28 12.48
CA ALA A 101 6.72 -22.49 11.71
C ALA A 101 5.54 -23.47 11.59
N ASN A 102 4.45 -23.25 12.29
CA ASN A 102 3.26 -24.10 12.24
C ASN A 102 2.40 -23.92 10.97
N PHE A 103 2.53 -22.78 10.28
CA PHE A 103 1.81 -22.50 9.05
C PHE A 103 2.67 -22.91 7.85
N GLN A 104 2.27 -23.97 7.15
CA GLN A 104 3.06 -24.56 6.07
C GLN A 104 2.30 -24.68 4.74
N THR A 105 1.00 -24.93 4.78
CA THR A 105 0.18 -25.08 3.57
C THR A 105 -0.18 -23.71 2.97
N ASP A 106 -0.49 -23.69 1.68
CA ASP A 106 -0.89 -22.46 0.98
C ASP A 106 -2.11 -21.82 1.62
N ASP A 107 -3.12 -22.60 1.96
CA ASP A 107 -4.35 -22.11 2.59
C ASP A 107 -4.07 -21.49 3.97
N GLU A 108 -3.21 -22.11 4.78
CA GLU A 108 -2.79 -21.56 6.07
C GLU A 108 -2.01 -20.25 5.89
N LEU A 109 -1.10 -20.19 4.90
CA LEU A 109 -0.30 -19.01 4.62
C LEU A 109 -1.14 -17.88 4.05
N GLU A 110 -2.12 -18.15 3.18
CA GLU A 110 -3.06 -17.15 2.69
C GLU A 110 -3.87 -16.52 3.82
N LYS A 111 -4.34 -17.33 4.76
CA LYS A 111 -5.10 -16.87 5.92
C LYS A 111 -4.24 -16.04 6.85
N VAL A 112 -3.10 -16.58 7.29
CA VAL A 112 -2.23 -15.89 8.25
C VAL A 112 -1.63 -14.62 7.69
N ALA A 113 -1.39 -14.55 6.38
CA ALA A 113 -0.96 -13.31 5.73
C ALA A 113 -1.98 -12.17 5.90
N GLY A 114 -3.28 -12.49 5.87
CA GLY A 114 -4.34 -11.54 6.18
C GLY A 114 -4.37 -11.11 7.65
N ASP A 115 -4.05 -12.03 8.56
CA ASP A 115 -4.09 -11.78 10.01
C ASP A 115 -2.91 -10.91 10.49
N ILE A 116 -1.72 -11.06 9.87
CA ILE A 116 -0.50 -10.32 10.25
C ILE A 116 -0.16 -9.17 9.30
N GLY A 117 -0.75 -9.15 8.09
CA GLY A 117 -0.51 -8.14 7.08
C GLY A 117 -1.03 -6.77 7.48
N THR A 118 -0.38 -5.75 7.01
CA THR A 118 -0.81 -4.36 7.19
C THR A 118 -0.65 -3.56 5.91
N THR A 119 -1.26 -2.39 5.87
CA THR A 119 -1.03 -1.42 4.79
C THR A 119 0.39 -0.86 4.84
N ILE A 120 0.95 -0.53 3.67
CA ILE A 120 2.17 0.29 3.56
C ILE A 120 1.87 1.74 3.19
N PHE A 121 0.61 2.17 3.35
CA PHE A 121 0.15 3.55 3.22
C PHE A 121 0.30 4.14 1.81
N HIS A 122 0.11 3.34 0.77
CA HIS A 122 0.13 3.77 -0.63
C HIS A 122 -1.21 3.56 -1.35
N PRO A 123 -2.37 3.99 -0.79
CA PRO A 123 -3.65 3.86 -1.48
C PRO A 123 -3.71 4.81 -2.69
N VAL A 124 -4.37 4.35 -3.77
CA VAL A 124 -4.60 5.12 -4.99
C VAL A 124 -5.99 4.81 -5.56
N GLY A 125 -6.44 5.56 -6.56
CA GLY A 125 -7.55 5.16 -7.42
C GLY A 125 -8.94 5.57 -6.97
N THR A 126 -9.11 6.20 -5.81
CA THR A 126 -10.45 6.64 -5.34
C THR A 126 -11.07 7.74 -6.22
N CYS A 127 -10.25 8.45 -7.00
CA CYS A 127 -10.68 9.43 -8.00
C CYS A 127 -10.05 9.14 -9.36
N ALA A 128 -10.02 7.85 -9.75
CA ALA A 128 -9.29 7.36 -10.91
C ALA A 128 -9.55 8.18 -12.17
N MET A 129 -8.47 8.53 -12.88
CA MET A 129 -8.58 9.20 -14.17
C MET A 129 -8.80 8.19 -15.29
N GLY A 130 -9.53 8.62 -16.30
CA GLY A 130 -9.79 7.81 -17.49
C GLY A 130 -10.70 8.49 -18.49
N ILE A 131 -11.00 7.73 -19.54
CA ILE A 131 -11.92 8.13 -20.62
C ILE A 131 -13.27 7.40 -20.52
N GLN A 132 -13.39 6.46 -19.58
CA GLN A 132 -14.61 5.68 -19.37
C GLN A 132 -15.65 6.52 -18.60
N ASN A 133 -16.91 6.10 -18.71
CA ASN A 133 -18.03 6.81 -18.07
C ASN A 133 -18.00 6.74 -16.54
N ASP A 134 -17.33 5.76 -15.96
CA ASP A 134 -17.16 5.55 -14.51
C ASP A 134 -15.91 6.23 -13.94
N SER A 135 -15.09 6.85 -14.78
CA SER A 135 -13.92 7.60 -14.32
C SER A 135 -14.34 8.87 -13.59
N VAL A 136 -13.72 9.14 -12.44
CA VAL A 136 -14.00 10.35 -11.64
C VAL A 136 -13.37 11.57 -12.28
N THR A 137 -12.16 11.44 -12.80
CA THR A 137 -11.45 12.53 -13.48
C THR A 137 -11.10 12.16 -14.92
N LYS A 138 -10.97 13.17 -15.76
CA LYS A 138 -10.43 13.06 -17.12
C LYS A 138 -8.90 12.95 -17.09
N PRO A 139 -8.24 12.58 -18.22
CA PRO A 139 -6.77 12.58 -18.29
C PRO A 139 -6.11 13.95 -18.03
N ASN A 140 -6.83 15.06 -18.15
CA ASN A 140 -6.39 16.39 -17.80
C ASN A 140 -6.72 16.76 -16.35
N LEU A 141 -7.09 15.77 -15.51
CA LEU A 141 -7.36 15.87 -14.09
C LEU A 141 -8.61 16.69 -13.71
N LYS A 142 -9.42 17.11 -14.69
CA LYS A 142 -10.72 17.76 -14.43
C LYS A 142 -11.76 16.72 -13.99
N VAL A 143 -12.52 17.05 -12.96
CA VAL A 143 -13.59 16.19 -12.45
C VAL A 143 -14.72 16.09 -13.48
N ASN A 144 -15.21 14.88 -13.74
CA ASN A 144 -16.34 14.66 -14.62
C ASN A 144 -17.63 15.23 -14.02
N GLY A 145 -18.39 15.97 -14.81
CA GLY A 145 -19.66 16.56 -14.38
C GLY A 145 -19.57 17.77 -13.48
N VAL A 146 -18.37 18.24 -13.10
CA VAL A 146 -18.18 19.44 -12.28
C VAL A 146 -17.22 20.40 -12.99
N GLU A 147 -17.67 21.62 -13.21
CA GLU A 147 -16.85 22.65 -13.85
C GLU A 147 -15.82 23.24 -12.87
N LYS A 148 -14.67 23.63 -13.42
CA LYS A 148 -13.60 24.36 -12.71
C LYS A 148 -13.04 23.63 -11.48
N LEU A 149 -13.18 22.30 -11.42
CA LEU A 149 -12.64 21.45 -10.36
C LEU A 149 -11.64 20.46 -10.93
N ARG A 150 -10.51 20.29 -10.26
CA ARG A 150 -9.49 19.27 -10.52
C ARG A 150 -9.15 18.52 -9.25
N ILE A 151 -8.68 17.30 -9.42
CA ILE A 151 -8.06 16.48 -8.36
C ILE A 151 -6.62 16.22 -8.80
N VAL A 152 -5.66 16.49 -7.90
CA VAL A 152 -4.22 16.45 -8.20
C VAL A 152 -3.49 15.77 -7.04
N ASP A 153 -3.68 14.48 -6.92
CA ASP A 153 -3.03 13.66 -5.91
C ASP A 153 -3.00 12.18 -6.34
N ALA A 154 -2.52 11.28 -5.48
CA ALA A 154 -2.41 9.86 -5.76
C ALA A 154 -3.74 9.18 -6.10
N SER A 155 -4.88 9.76 -5.70
CA SER A 155 -6.21 9.17 -5.94
C SER A 155 -6.58 9.11 -7.43
N VAL A 156 -5.95 9.94 -8.27
CA VAL A 156 -6.21 9.93 -9.71
C VAL A 156 -5.56 8.77 -10.47
N MET A 157 -4.61 8.06 -9.86
CA MET A 157 -3.97 6.90 -10.49
C MET A 157 -5.00 5.77 -10.69
N PRO A 158 -5.23 5.26 -11.91
CA PRO A 158 -6.19 4.16 -12.15
C PRO A 158 -5.74 2.83 -11.52
N SER A 159 -4.43 2.67 -11.36
CA SER A 159 -3.78 1.54 -10.70
C SER A 159 -2.54 2.02 -9.98
N ILE A 160 -2.12 1.27 -8.96
CA ILE A 160 -0.89 1.57 -8.24
C ILE A 160 0.32 1.35 -9.16
N THR A 161 1.32 2.21 -9.02
CA THR A 161 2.62 2.04 -9.70
C THR A 161 3.42 0.92 -9.02
N SER A 162 4.33 0.28 -9.78
CA SER A 162 5.17 -0.81 -9.27
C SER A 162 6.28 -0.29 -8.35
N GLY A 163 5.90 0.36 -7.27
CA GLY A 163 6.81 0.96 -6.29
C GLY A 163 6.09 1.98 -5.42
N ASN A 164 6.86 2.76 -4.69
CA ASN A 164 6.35 3.83 -3.85
C ASN A 164 5.63 4.91 -4.67
N THR A 165 4.53 5.44 -4.13
CA THR A 165 3.66 6.38 -4.83
C THR A 165 4.11 7.84 -4.74
N ASN A 166 5.16 8.16 -3.97
CA ASN A 166 5.59 9.55 -3.80
C ASN A 166 6.07 10.18 -5.12
N SER A 167 7.01 9.56 -5.82
CA SER A 167 7.54 10.10 -7.08
C SER A 167 6.47 10.26 -8.17
N PRO A 168 5.59 9.27 -8.44
CA PRO A 168 4.50 9.47 -9.39
C PRO A 168 3.51 10.55 -8.94
N THR A 169 3.27 10.73 -7.65
CA THR A 169 2.41 11.81 -7.16
C THR A 169 3.03 13.19 -7.43
N LEU A 170 4.34 13.35 -7.21
CA LEU A 170 5.07 14.56 -7.56
C LEU A 170 5.01 14.85 -9.07
N MET A 171 5.18 13.83 -9.90
CA MET A 171 5.06 13.95 -11.36
C MET A 171 3.65 14.39 -11.78
N ILE A 172 2.61 13.83 -11.15
CA ILE A 172 1.21 14.24 -11.39
C ILE A 172 1.02 15.72 -11.02
N ALA A 173 1.56 16.16 -9.88
CA ALA A 173 1.45 17.53 -9.41
C ALA A 173 2.16 18.51 -10.36
N GLU A 174 3.36 18.17 -10.81
CA GLU A 174 4.13 18.96 -11.78
C GLU A 174 3.37 19.11 -13.10
N LYS A 175 2.87 17.98 -13.65
CA LYS A 175 2.10 18.00 -14.89
C LYS A 175 0.77 18.77 -14.75
N ALA A 176 0.12 18.67 -13.61
CA ALA A 176 -1.10 19.43 -13.32
C ALA A 176 -0.84 20.94 -13.29
N SER A 177 0.28 21.36 -12.70
CA SER A 177 0.69 22.77 -12.65
C SER A 177 0.87 23.32 -14.06
N GLU A 178 1.55 22.59 -14.95
CA GLU A 178 1.68 22.95 -16.36
C GLU A 178 0.32 23.08 -17.06
N LEU A 179 -0.57 22.10 -16.86
CA LEU A 179 -1.92 22.12 -17.46
C LEU A 179 -2.76 23.30 -16.97
N ILE A 180 -2.62 23.69 -15.71
CA ILE A 180 -3.35 24.82 -15.13
C ILE A 180 -2.84 26.14 -15.71
N LEU A 181 -1.52 26.32 -15.76
CA LEU A 181 -0.89 27.53 -16.28
C LEU A 181 -1.16 27.77 -17.78
N ASN A 182 -1.31 26.71 -18.55
CA ASN A 182 -1.60 26.81 -19.99
C ASN A 182 -3.09 27.03 -20.30
N GLU A 183 -3.98 26.98 -19.31
CA GLU A 183 -5.42 27.29 -19.49
C GLU A 183 -5.79 28.73 -19.06
N VAL A 184 -4.84 29.48 -18.50
CA VAL A 184 -4.97 30.89 -18.15
C VAL A 184 -4.46 31.75 -19.32
#